data_b07d44c089675a5532ac90ad3b1333bf
#
_entry.id   b07d44c089675a5532ac90ad3b1333bf
#
_cell.length_a   1.000
_cell.length_b   1.000
_cell.length_c   1.000
_cell.angle_alpha   90.00
_cell.angle_beta   90.00
_cell.angle_gamma   90.00
#
_symmetry.space_group_name_H-M   'P 1'
#
loop_
_entity.id
_entity.type
_entity.pdbx_description
1 polymer ?
#
loop_
_entity_poly.entity_id
_entity_poly.type
_entity_poly.pdbx_seq_one_letter_code
_entity_poly.pdbx_strand_id
1 'polypeptide(L)'
;MKNQYPFYTLCLALTMLTACSGEKKESASEKGVETVLPDTKNEVSVMTLKKQIFNHELVSNGKISARGMADLRFESGEVIAHIWVKNGDRVRKGQKLAELDKFKLDNQLSQSEDALKKSELELRDVLISQGHPADDISQVPEETMKLAKVKSGYDQSKSQYEMSKYNAEHATLTAPFDGVVANLFSKPYNLASTSDVFCTVIDMQGMEVDFTVLESELPLIKNGDKVVIKPYSDAATVHEGSISEINPLVDDKGMVKVKARVNGAGKLFSGMNVRVSVHRSLGEQLVIPKSAVVLRSGKQVVFTLKDGKMAQWNYIHTALENADSYSVADGLTEGDTVIVSGNINLAHEAPVTIIE
;
A
#
# COMPACT_ATOMS: atom_id res chain seq x y z
N MET A 1 -46.91 17.07 -24.00
CA MET A 1 -48.24 16.89 -23.39
C MET A 1 -48.09 17.42 -21.97
N LYS A 2 -48.46 18.68 -21.72
CA LYS A 2 -49.75 19.14 -21.11
C LYS A 2 -49.96 18.44 -19.78
N ASN A 3 -50.08 19.09 -18.62
CA ASN A 3 -50.83 20.22 -18.13
C ASN A 3 -50.46 20.42 -16.65
N GLN A 4 -50.28 21.58 -16.10
CA GLN A 4 -51.13 22.70 -15.74
C GLN A 4 -51.38 22.80 -14.22
N TYR A 5 -51.14 24.00 -13.76
CA TYR A 5 -51.48 24.64 -12.45
C TYR A 5 -53.01 24.61 -12.12
N PRO A 6 -53.49 25.05 -10.94
CA PRO A 6 -53.51 26.47 -10.49
C PRO A 6 -53.38 26.66 -8.93
N PHE A 7 -52.81 27.78 -8.46
CA PHE A 7 -53.46 29.10 -8.11
C PHE A 7 -54.73 29.02 -7.27
N TYR A 8 -54.66 29.43 -6.01
CA TYR A 8 -55.72 30.20 -5.35
C TYR A 8 -55.17 31.21 -4.35
N THR A 9 -55.56 32.40 -4.60
CA THR A 9 -55.47 33.72 -4.01
C THR A 9 -56.34 33.89 -2.77
N LEU A 10 -55.88 34.79 -1.86
CA LEU A 10 -56.55 36.00 -1.33
C LEU A 10 -57.65 35.87 -0.28
N CYS A 11 -57.51 36.61 0.87
CA CYS A 11 -58.39 37.56 1.55
C CYS A 11 -57.84 37.81 2.95
N LEU A 12 -57.27 38.93 3.31
CA LEU A 12 -57.73 40.32 3.59
C LEU A 12 -58.90 40.45 4.55
N ALA A 13 -58.67 41.02 5.79
CA ALA A 13 -59.48 41.87 6.62
C ALA A 13 -58.76 42.14 7.95
N LEU A 14 -58.33 43.26 8.21
CA LEU A 14 -58.48 44.62 8.69
C LEU A 14 -59.67 44.82 9.63
N THR A 15 -59.48 45.10 10.94
CA THR A 15 -60.24 45.98 11.86
C THR A 15 -59.38 46.25 13.11
N MET A 16 -58.86 47.41 13.28
CA MET A 16 -59.28 48.68 13.94
C MET A 16 -59.52 48.59 15.44
N LEU A 17 -58.60 49.26 16.15
CA LEU A 17 -58.71 50.31 17.20
C LEU A 17 -59.86 50.24 18.24
N THR A 18 -59.45 50.20 19.51
CA THR A 18 -59.96 51.22 20.47
C THR A 18 -58.93 51.44 21.59
N ALA A 19 -58.77 52.73 21.87
CA ALA A 19 -57.97 53.31 22.94
C ALA A 19 -58.78 53.49 24.21
N CYS A 20 -58.09 53.84 25.27
CA CYS A 20 -58.40 54.58 26.49
C CYS A 20 -58.32 53.73 27.75
N SER A 21 -57.62 54.12 28.72
CA SER A 21 -57.58 55.22 29.60
C SER A 21 -56.82 54.89 30.86
N GLY A 22 -56.04 55.79 31.37
CA GLY A 22 -55.07 55.68 32.42
C GLY A 22 -55.62 55.42 33.81
N GLU A 23 -54.68 54.90 34.60
CA GLU A 23 -54.63 55.18 36.03
C GLU A 23 -53.20 55.13 36.55
N LYS A 24 -52.76 56.22 37.14
CA LYS A 24 -51.52 56.33 37.92
C LYS A 24 -51.63 55.46 39.15
N LYS A 25 -50.69 54.55 39.35
CA LYS A 25 -50.28 54.02 40.65
C LYS A 25 -48.82 53.97 40.82
N GLU A 26 -48.37 54.72 41.74
CA GLU A 26 -47.22 54.68 42.63
C GLU A 26 -46.06 53.76 42.33
N SER A 27 -44.91 54.37 42.25
CA SER A 27 -43.57 53.78 42.29
C SER A 27 -43.36 52.93 43.56
N ALA A 28 -43.40 51.62 43.41
CA ALA A 28 -42.69 50.72 44.32
C ALA A 28 -41.23 50.58 43.84
N SER A 29 -40.30 51.03 44.65
CA SER A 29 -38.87 50.84 44.43
C SER A 29 -38.58 49.32 44.44
N GLU A 30 -38.41 48.78 43.27
CA GLU A 30 -37.74 47.44 43.18
C GLU A 30 -36.32 47.60 43.66
N LYS A 31 -36.07 47.04 44.84
CA LYS A 31 -34.69 46.70 45.27
C LYS A 31 -34.02 45.90 44.16
N GLY A 32 -32.97 46.49 43.64
CA GLY A 32 -32.11 45.77 42.64
C GLY A 32 -31.80 44.38 43.14
N VAL A 33 -32.27 43.39 42.41
CA VAL A 33 -31.69 42.04 42.50
C VAL A 33 -30.32 42.17 41.89
N GLU A 34 -29.31 42.29 42.74
CA GLU A 34 -27.95 42.02 42.34
C GLU A 34 -27.93 40.56 41.78
N THR A 35 -27.96 40.46 40.46
CA THR A 35 -27.65 39.21 39.82
C THR A 35 -26.18 38.96 40.05
N VAL A 36 -25.82 38.30 41.16
CA VAL A 36 -24.52 37.73 41.37
C VAL A 36 -24.41 36.65 40.32
N LEU A 37 -23.82 36.99 39.18
CA LEU A 37 -23.33 35.98 38.23
C LEU A 37 -22.41 35.07 39.04
N PRO A 38 -22.64 33.75 39.06
CA PRO A 38 -21.74 32.86 39.75
C PRO A 38 -20.34 33.09 39.17
N ASP A 39 -19.36 33.36 40.06
CA ASP A 39 -17.96 33.39 39.72
C ASP A 39 -17.65 32.02 39.01
N THR A 40 -17.71 32.02 37.72
CA THR A 40 -17.31 30.88 36.94
C THR A 40 -15.80 30.76 37.10
N LYS A 41 -15.40 29.94 38.06
CA LYS A 41 -13.99 29.56 38.20
C LYS A 41 -13.59 28.84 36.92
N ASN A 42 -12.76 29.49 36.11
CA ASN A 42 -12.18 28.86 34.93
C ASN A 42 -11.13 27.86 35.40
N GLU A 43 -11.55 26.63 35.63
CA GLU A 43 -10.67 25.53 36.00
C GLU A 43 -9.92 25.04 34.77
N VAL A 44 -8.58 24.99 34.86
CA VAL A 44 -7.70 24.64 33.75
C VAL A 44 -6.61 23.67 34.18
N SER A 45 -6.24 22.76 33.27
CA SER A 45 -5.01 21.97 33.43
C SER A 45 -3.90 22.60 32.61
N VAL A 46 -2.67 22.53 33.12
CA VAL A 46 -1.52 23.17 32.49
C VAL A 46 -0.38 22.18 32.28
N MET A 47 0.46 22.46 31.30
CA MET A 47 1.74 21.77 31.09
C MET A 47 2.87 22.80 30.86
N THR A 48 4.07 22.52 31.37
CA THR A 48 5.24 23.28 30.99
C THR A 48 5.78 22.80 29.68
N LEU A 49 5.91 23.71 28.71
CA LEU A 49 6.40 23.40 27.36
C LEU A 49 7.90 23.08 27.39
N LYS A 50 8.25 21.89 26.91
CA LYS A 50 9.63 21.44 26.79
C LYS A 50 9.85 20.88 25.40
N LYS A 51 11.09 20.98 24.91
CA LYS A 51 11.46 20.25 23.71
C LYS A 51 11.41 18.76 23.99
N GLN A 52 10.79 18.03 23.10
CA GLN A 52 10.71 16.56 23.16
C GLN A 52 10.76 15.97 21.77
N ILE A 53 11.13 14.72 21.68
CA ILE A 53 11.19 14.01 20.41
C ILE A 53 9.80 13.98 19.77
N PHE A 54 9.63 14.61 18.61
CA PHE A 54 8.39 14.55 17.86
C PHE A 54 8.40 13.35 16.90
N ASN A 55 7.48 12.43 17.14
CA ASN A 55 7.28 11.30 16.24
C ASN A 55 6.19 11.66 15.23
N HIS A 56 6.62 11.98 14.02
CA HIS A 56 5.71 12.20 12.90
C HIS A 56 5.10 10.87 12.48
N GLU A 57 3.80 10.87 12.25
CA GLU A 57 3.04 9.72 11.76
C GLU A 57 2.40 10.09 10.42
N LEU A 58 2.82 9.40 9.36
CA LEU A 58 2.21 9.49 8.06
C LEU A 58 1.32 8.25 7.86
N VAL A 59 0.04 8.46 7.57
CA VAL A 59 -0.94 7.39 7.41
C VAL A 59 -1.34 7.27 5.94
N SER A 60 -1.25 6.06 5.40
CA SER A 60 -1.65 5.75 4.02
C SER A 60 -2.40 4.42 3.95
N ASN A 61 -3.07 4.20 2.83
CA ASN A 61 -3.64 2.91 2.48
C ASN A 61 -2.64 2.13 1.63
N GLY A 62 -2.49 0.86 1.93
CA GLY A 62 -1.59 -0.03 1.20
C GLY A 62 -2.24 -1.35 0.85
N LYS A 63 -1.52 -2.12 0.06
CA LYS A 63 -1.89 -3.48 -0.35
C LYS A 63 -0.72 -4.42 -0.08
N ILE A 64 -1.00 -5.54 0.56
CA ILE A 64 0.00 -6.58 0.76
C ILE A 64 0.33 -7.23 -0.58
N SER A 65 1.59 -7.39 -0.86
CA SER A 65 2.13 -8.14 -1.99
C SER A 65 3.12 -9.19 -1.48
N ALA A 66 3.22 -10.30 -2.20
CA ALA A 66 4.26 -11.27 -1.93
C ALA A 66 5.56 -10.82 -2.63
N ARG A 67 6.69 -11.03 -1.98
CA ARG A 67 8.01 -10.73 -2.57
C ARG A 67 8.29 -11.55 -3.83
N GLY A 68 7.85 -12.80 -3.85
CA GLY A 68 7.93 -13.67 -4.99
C GLY A 68 6.54 -14.19 -5.37
N MET A 69 6.17 -14.01 -6.62
CA MET A 69 4.95 -14.56 -7.20
C MET A 69 5.24 -14.97 -8.64
N ALA A 70 4.88 -16.20 -9.00
CA ALA A 70 5.05 -16.72 -10.34
C ALA A 70 3.73 -17.26 -10.88
N ASP A 71 3.30 -16.70 -11.98
CA ASP A 71 2.17 -17.18 -12.75
C ASP A 71 2.65 -18.23 -13.74
N LEU A 72 2.31 -19.48 -13.50
CA LEU A 72 2.74 -20.63 -14.30
C LEU A 72 1.72 -20.91 -15.40
N ARG A 73 2.23 -21.19 -16.59
CA ARG A 73 1.46 -21.53 -17.78
C ARG A 73 2.07 -22.71 -18.47
N PHE A 74 1.25 -23.48 -19.16
CA PHE A 74 1.77 -24.46 -20.11
C PHE A 74 2.15 -23.77 -21.42
N GLU A 75 3.24 -24.22 -22.02
CA GLU A 75 3.69 -23.70 -23.32
C GLU A 75 3.11 -24.48 -24.50
N SER A 76 2.58 -25.69 -24.22
CA SER A 76 1.92 -26.55 -25.20
C SER A 76 0.45 -26.78 -24.86
N GLY A 77 -0.41 -26.79 -25.86
CA GLY A 77 -1.86 -26.97 -25.74
C GLY A 77 -2.26 -28.44 -25.82
N GLU A 78 -1.77 -29.29 -24.92
CA GLU A 78 -2.15 -30.70 -24.83
C GLU A 78 -3.09 -30.96 -23.65
N VAL A 79 -3.67 -32.14 -23.57
CA VAL A 79 -4.60 -32.52 -22.48
C VAL A 79 -3.80 -32.60 -21.16
N ILE A 80 -4.36 -32.07 -20.08
CA ILE A 80 -3.81 -32.20 -18.73
C ILE A 80 -4.01 -33.65 -18.25
N ALA A 81 -2.93 -34.41 -18.13
CA ALA A 81 -2.98 -35.80 -17.68
C ALA A 81 -3.10 -35.86 -16.15
N HIS A 82 -2.28 -35.08 -15.44
CA HIS A 82 -2.23 -35.14 -13.97
C HIS A 82 -2.10 -33.74 -13.35
N ILE A 83 -2.77 -33.56 -12.20
CA ILE A 83 -2.62 -32.42 -11.29
C ILE A 83 -2.36 -33.00 -9.90
N TRP A 84 -1.22 -32.72 -9.29
CA TRP A 84 -0.80 -33.27 -7.99
C TRP A 84 -1.04 -32.32 -6.82
N VAL A 85 -1.44 -31.09 -7.09
CA VAL A 85 -1.61 -30.02 -6.09
C VAL A 85 -2.98 -29.40 -6.17
N LYS A 86 -3.37 -28.72 -5.11
CA LYS A 86 -4.60 -27.90 -5.03
C LYS A 86 -4.30 -26.53 -4.44
N ASN A 87 -5.24 -25.61 -4.57
CA ASN A 87 -5.13 -24.29 -3.93
C ASN A 87 -4.90 -24.40 -2.44
N GLY A 88 -3.88 -23.70 -1.93
CA GLY A 88 -3.46 -23.72 -0.53
C GLY A 88 -2.37 -24.73 -0.20
N ASP A 89 -2.00 -25.63 -1.10
CA ASP A 89 -0.92 -26.58 -0.87
C ASP A 89 0.45 -25.89 -0.85
N ARG A 90 1.30 -26.29 0.09
CA ARG A 90 2.70 -25.87 0.14
C ARG A 90 3.52 -26.72 -0.78
N VAL A 91 4.36 -26.09 -1.59
CA VAL A 91 5.22 -26.73 -2.57
C VAL A 91 6.67 -26.30 -2.38
N ARG A 92 7.61 -27.17 -2.76
CA ARG A 92 9.03 -26.88 -2.76
C ARG A 92 9.51 -26.58 -4.17
N LYS A 93 10.60 -25.85 -4.30
CA LYS A 93 11.27 -25.62 -5.59
C LYS A 93 11.52 -26.94 -6.31
N GLY A 94 11.15 -27.02 -7.60
CA GLY A 94 11.28 -28.20 -8.45
C GLY A 94 10.21 -29.26 -8.24
N GLN A 95 9.27 -29.09 -7.28
CA GLN A 95 8.16 -30.03 -7.10
C GLN A 95 7.22 -29.98 -8.31
N LYS A 96 6.84 -31.15 -8.82
CA LYS A 96 5.87 -31.27 -9.91
C LYS A 96 4.50 -30.82 -9.44
N LEU A 97 3.84 -29.98 -10.24
CA LEU A 97 2.51 -29.42 -9.98
C LEU A 97 1.44 -30.06 -10.87
N ALA A 98 1.73 -30.14 -12.17
CA ALA A 98 0.87 -30.74 -13.17
C ALA A 98 1.67 -31.24 -14.36
N GLU A 99 1.09 -32.12 -15.14
CA GLU A 99 1.71 -32.71 -16.34
C GLU A 99 0.68 -32.84 -17.46
N LEU A 100 1.10 -32.51 -18.66
CA LEU A 100 0.33 -32.76 -19.88
C LEU A 100 0.46 -34.22 -20.33
N ASP A 101 -0.46 -34.69 -21.18
CA ASP A 101 -0.28 -35.90 -21.95
C ASP A 101 0.90 -35.71 -22.91
N LYS A 102 1.96 -36.48 -22.68
CA LYS A 102 3.25 -36.37 -23.41
C LYS A 102 3.30 -37.17 -24.67
N PHE A 103 2.31 -38.01 -24.97
CA PHE A 103 2.39 -38.96 -26.08
C PHE A 103 2.85 -38.29 -27.40
N LYS A 104 2.24 -37.16 -27.77
CA LYS A 104 2.59 -36.44 -28.99
C LYS A 104 3.95 -35.78 -28.91
N LEU A 105 4.26 -35.15 -27.76
CA LEU A 105 5.54 -34.47 -27.53
C LEU A 105 6.74 -35.45 -27.49
N ASP A 106 6.57 -36.61 -26.86
CA ASP A 106 7.60 -37.66 -26.83
C ASP A 106 7.83 -38.27 -28.22
N ASN A 107 6.77 -38.49 -28.99
CA ASN A 107 6.90 -38.92 -30.38
C ASN A 107 7.63 -37.89 -31.24
N GLN A 108 7.28 -36.59 -31.09
CA GLN A 108 7.95 -35.50 -31.80
C GLN A 108 9.45 -35.40 -31.42
N LEU A 109 9.77 -35.59 -30.15
CA LEU A 109 11.13 -35.64 -29.65
C LEU A 109 11.89 -36.80 -30.28
N SER A 110 11.34 -38.03 -30.27
CA SER A 110 11.95 -39.20 -30.88
C SER A 110 12.21 -39.01 -32.38
N GLN A 111 11.23 -38.48 -33.12
CA GLN A 111 11.40 -38.21 -34.57
C GLN A 111 12.52 -37.17 -34.83
N SER A 112 12.60 -36.11 -34.02
CA SER A 112 13.64 -35.11 -34.17
C SER A 112 15.04 -35.62 -33.76
N GLU A 113 15.10 -36.52 -32.77
CA GLU A 113 16.34 -37.20 -32.38
C GLU A 113 16.86 -38.09 -33.53
N ASP A 114 15.99 -38.87 -34.18
CA ASP A 114 16.35 -39.70 -35.31
C ASP A 114 16.80 -38.87 -36.52
N ALA A 115 16.14 -37.73 -36.77
CA ALA A 115 16.55 -36.78 -37.79
C ALA A 115 17.94 -36.17 -37.51
N LEU A 116 18.21 -35.82 -36.23
CA LEU A 116 19.54 -35.34 -35.83
C LEU A 116 20.60 -36.41 -36.05
N LYS A 117 20.38 -37.64 -35.58
CA LYS A 117 21.32 -38.78 -35.80
C LYS A 117 21.60 -39.00 -37.29
N LYS A 118 20.57 -38.92 -38.12
CA LYS A 118 20.74 -39.04 -39.58
C LYS A 118 21.62 -37.90 -40.11
N SER A 119 21.35 -36.66 -39.74
CA SER A 119 22.14 -35.50 -40.21
C SER A 119 23.60 -35.53 -39.68
N GLU A 120 23.84 -36.12 -38.51
CA GLU A 120 25.21 -36.38 -37.99
C GLU A 120 25.98 -37.36 -38.85
N LEU A 121 25.35 -38.46 -39.32
CA LEU A 121 25.96 -39.41 -40.25
C LEU A 121 26.24 -38.77 -41.60
N GLU A 122 25.31 -37.99 -42.15
CA GLU A 122 25.50 -37.23 -43.37
C GLU A 122 26.61 -36.18 -43.25
N LEU A 123 26.74 -35.50 -42.10
CA LEU A 123 27.85 -34.58 -41.82
C LEU A 123 29.22 -35.32 -41.91
N ARG A 124 29.31 -36.48 -41.26
CA ARG A 124 30.54 -37.30 -41.31
C ARG A 124 30.86 -37.73 -42.73
N ASP A 125 29.89 -38.17 -43.50
CA ASP A 125 30.05 -38.60 -44.90
C ASP A 125 30.56 -37.45 -45.77
N VAL A 126 29.99 -36.25 -45.61
CA VAL A 126 30.45 -35.02 -46.29
C VAL A 126 31.91 -34.71 -45.96
N LEU A 127 32.31 -34.81 -44.68
CA LEU A 127 33.68 -34.55 -44.22
C LEU A 127 34.65 -35.57 -44.77
N ILE A 128 34.31 -36.85 -44.74
CA ILE A 128 35.11 -37.94 -45.33
C ILE A 128 35.31 -37.71 -46.84
N SER A 129 34.24 -37.34 -47.56
CA SER A 129 34.33 -37.06 -49.00
C SER A 129 35.25 -35.87 -49.35
N GLN A 130 35.50 -34.99 -48.36
CA GLN A 130 36.42 -33.85 -48.46
C GLN A 130 37.81 -34.13 -47.94
N GLY A 131 38.12 -35.43 -47.62
CA GLY A 131 39.43 -35.86 -47.17
C GLY A 131 39.71 -35.65 -45.69
N HIS A 132 38.70 -35.38 -44.88
CA HIS A 132 38.88 -35.26 -43.43
C HIS A 132 38.47 -36.57 -42.72
N PRO A 133 39.27 -37.06 -41.75
CA PRO A 133 38.95 -38.31 -41.04
C PRO A 133 37.71 -38.11 -40.16
N ALA A 134 36.87 -39.16 -40.08
CA ALA A 134 35.63 -39.12 -39.28
C ALA A 134 35.87 -39.03 -37.76
N ASP A 135 37.08 -39.47 -37.32
CA ASP A 135 37.40 -39.61 -35.89
C ASP A 135 37.97 -38.34 -35.25
N ASP A 136 38.42 -37.36 -36.03
CA ASP A 136 38.95 -36.10 -35.52
C ASP A 136 38.39 -34.87 -36.25
N ILE A 137 37.24 -34.45 -35.78
CA ILE A 137 36.54 -33.28 -36.32
C ILE A 137 37.23 -31.97 -35.89
N SER A 138 38.08 -31.99 -34.86
CA SER A 138 38.71 -30.79 -34.30
C SER A 138 39.73 -30.13 -35.26
N GLN A 139 40.27 -30.88 -36.22
CA GLN A 139 41.25 -30.40 -37.20
C GLN A 139 40.60 -29.91 -38.52
N VAL A 140 39.27 -29.96 -38.63
CA VAL A 140 38.58 -29.51 -39.84
C VAL A 140 38.56 -27.97 -39.88
N PRO A 141 39.03 -27.35 -41.00
CA PRO A 141 38.92 -25.90 -41.14
C PRO A 141 37.51 -25.40 -40.98
N GLU A 142 37.33 -24.25 -40.32
CA GLU A 142 36.03 -23.69 -39.96
C GLU A 142 35.08 -23.53 -41.19
N GLU A 143 35.60 -23.04 -42.30
CA GLU A 143 34.83 -22.89 -43.53
C GLU A 143 34.36 -24.24 -44.11
N THR A 144 35.22 -25.26 -44.05
CA THR A 144 34.87 -26.64 -44.49
C THR A 144 33.78 -27.21 -43.59
N MET A 145 33.94 -27.06 -42.28
CA MET A 145 32.92 -27.50 -41.32
C MET A 145 31.59 -26.82 -41.53
N LYS A 146 31.57 -25.49 -41.72
CA LYS A 146 30.38 -24.72 -42.00
C LYS A 146 29.65 -25.19 -43.25
N LEU A 147 30.41 -25.41 -44.34
CA LEU A 147 29.82 -25.95 -45.60
C LEU A 147 29.29 -27.38 -45.41
N ALA A 148 29.98 -28.22 -44.67
CA ALA A 148 29.55 -29.59 -44.38
C ALA A 148 28.25 -29.60 -43.54
N LYS A 149 28.15 -28.77 -42.53
CA LYS A 149 26.94 -28.63 -41.72
C LYS A 149 25.72 -28.16 -42.54
N VAL A 150 25.91 -27.21 -43.45
CA VAL A 150 24.84 -26.75 -44.35
C VAL A 150 24.39 -27.88 -45.27
N LYS A 151 25.35 -28.62 -45.89
CA LYS A 151 25.04 -29.75 -46.80
C LYS A 151 24.31 -30.90 -46.12
N SER A 152 24.67 -31.23 -44.88
CA SER A 152 24.05 -32.30 -44.09
C SER A 152 22.75 -31.89 -43.42
N GLY A 153 22.42 -30.59 -43.35
CA GLY A 153 21.29 -30.08 -42.58
C GLY A 153 21.44 -30.25 -41.06
N TYR A 154 22.67 -30.44 -40.56
CA TYR A 154 22.96 -30.72 -39.16
C TYR A 154 22.41 -29.62 -38.20
N ASP A 155 22.73 -28.37 -38.50
CA ASP A 155 22.30 -27.25 -37.63
C ASP A 155 20.77 -27.11 -37.56
N GLN A 156 20.09 -27.41 -38.66
CA GLN A 156 18.61 -27.39 -38.70
C GLN A 156 18.04 -28.54 -37.85
N SER A 157 18.54 -29.78 -38.05
CA SER A 157 18.07 -30.93 -37.28
C SER A 157 18.37 -30.81 -35.79
N LYS A 158 19.54 -30.24 -35.45
CA LYS A 158 19.90 -29.94 -34.06
C LYS A 158 18.93 -28.94 -33.39
N SER A 159 18.64 -27.83 -34.06
CA SER A 159 17.69 -26.83 -33.55
C SER A 159 16.30 -27.44 -33.39
N GLN A 160 15.87 -28.30 -34.31
CA GLN A 160 14.57 -28.98 -34.22
C GLN A 160 14.53 -29.96 -33.02
N TYR A 161 15.59 -30.69 -32.79
CA TYR A 161 15.70 -31.59 -31.64
C TYR A 161 15.68 -30.81 -30.32
N GLU A 162 16.46 -29.73 -30.21
CA GLU A 162 16.49 -28.90 -29.02
C GLU A 162 15.11 -28.32 -28.70
N MET A 163 14.35 -27.85 -29.71
CA MET A 163 12.99 -27.38 -29.55
C MET A 163 12.02 -28.47 -29.11
N SER A 164 12.09 -29.66 -29.72
CA SER A 164 11.21 -30.78 -29.36
C SER A 164 11.50 -31.27 -27.92
N LYS A 165 12.79 -31.30 -27.55
CA LYS A 165 13.23 -31.62 -26.19
C LYS A 165 12.70 -30.60 -25.16
N TYR A 166 12.83 -29.30 -25.46
CA TYR A 166 12.30 -28.23 -24.64
C TYR A 166 10.80 -28.38 -24.41
N ASN A 167 10.04 -28.62 -25.46
CA ASN A 167 8.60 -28.82 -25.37
C ASN A 167 8.20 -30.03 -24.52
N ALA A 168 8.91 -31.16 -24.67
CA ALA A 168 8.67 -32.37 -23.88
C ALA A 168 9.02 -32.19 -22.39
N GLU A 169 10.09 -31.45 -22.07
CA GLU A 169 10.46 -31.11 -20.70
C GLU A 169 9.47 -30.15 -20.06
N HIS A 170 9.01 -29.11 -20.81
CA HIS A 170 8.06 -28.09 -20.33
C HIS A 170 6.60 -28.53 -20.33
N ALA A 171 6.32 -29.78 -20.78
CA ALA A 171 5.05 -30.43 -20.56
C ALA A 171 4.75 -30.76 -19.09
N THR A 172 5.76 -30.64 -18.20
CA THR A 172 5.61 -30.79 -16.75
C THR A 172 5.84 -29.44 -16.08
N LEU A 173 4.82 -28.88 -15.46
CA LEU A 173 4.96 -27.67 -14.64
C LEU A 173 5.55 -28.02 -13.28
N THR A 174 6.57 -27.27 -12.89
CA THR A 174 7.22 -27.39 -11.59
C THR A 174 7.22 -26.04 -10.86
N ALA A 175 7.28 -26.08 -9.53
CA ALA A 175 7.38 -24.87 -8.72
C ALA A 175 8.77 -24.21 -8.88
N PRO A 176 8.86 -22.93 -9.21
CA PRO A 176 10.13 -22.23 -9.42
C PRO A 176 10.86 -21.92 -8.10
N PHE A 177 10.12 -21.85 -6.99
CA PHE A 177 10.60 -21.62 -5.62
C PHE A 177 9.65 -22.25 -4.61
N ASP A 178 10.05 -22.25 -3.34
CA ASP A 178 9.21 -22.72 -2.24
C ASP A 178 8.05 -21.74 -2.01
N GLY A 179 6.80 -22.24 -1.99
CA GLY A 179 5.65 -21.35 -1.89
C GLY A 179 4.33 -22.07 -1.64
N VAL A 180 3.25 -21.36 -1.88
CA VAL A 180 1.87 -21.85 -1.78
C VAL A 180 1.17 -21.69 -3.13
N VAL A 181 0.46 -22.73 -3.55
CA VAL A 181 -0.31 -22.74 -4.80
C VAL A 181 -1.60 -21.94 -4.64
N ALA A 182 -1.87 -21.08 -5.60
CA ALA A 182 -3.10 -20.30 -5.70
C ALA A 182 -3.62 -20.26 -7.16
N ASN A 183 -4.84 -19.82 -7.37
CA ASN A 183 -5.45 -19.60 -8.70
C ASN A 183 -5.45 -20.84 -9.60
N LEU A 184 -5.48 -22.03 -9.03
CA LEU A 184 -5.60 -23.28 -9.77
C LEU A 184 -7.09 -23.62 -9.94
N PHE A 185 -7.60 -23.50 -11.17
CA PHE A 185 -9.00 -23.76 -11.51
C PHE A 185 -9.17 -24.89 -12.55
N SER A 186 -8.10 -25.22 -13.27
CA SER A 186 -8.11 -26.30 -14.27
C SER A 186 -8.28 -27.65 -13.63
N LYS A 187 -8.80 -28.60 -14.42
CA LYS A 187 -9.03 -29.98 -13.99
C LYS A 187 -8.30 -30.96 -14.96
N PRO A 188 -7.95 -32.16 -14.48
CA PRO A 188 -7.47 -33.22 -15.36
C PRO A 188 -8.46 -33.47 -16.51
N TYR A 189 -7.95 -33.91 -17.65
CA TYR A 189 -8.64 -34.21 -18.90
C TYR A 189 -9.14 -32.97 -19.69
N ASN A 190 -8.92 -31.76 -19.18
CA ASN A 190 -9.14 -30.55 -19.99
C ASN A 190 -7.93 -30.24 -20.85
N LEU A 191 -8.15 -29.57 -21.96
CA LEU A 191 -7.09 -29.01 -22.78
C LEU A 191 -6.42 -27.85 -22.03
N ALA A 192 -5.09 -27.86 -21.98
CA ALA A 192 -4.33 -26.75 -21.36
C ALA A 192 -4.37 -25.52 -22.27
N SER A 193 -4.57 -24.35 -21.65
CA SER A 193 -4.41 -23.05 -22.33
C SER A 193 -2.95 -22.61 -22.27
N THR A 194 -2.43 -22.12 -23.38
CA THR A 194 -1.10 -21.50 -23.45
C THR A 194 -1.13 -20.01 -23.12
N SER A 195 -2.31 -19.39 -23.15
CA SER A 195 -2.50 -17.97 -22.88
C SER A 195 -2.85 -17.68 -21.43
N ASP A 196 -3.60 -18.59 -20.79
CA ASP A 196 -4.11 -18.39 -19.43
C ASP A 196 -3.15 -18.95 -18.39
N VAL A 197 -3.16 -18.32 -17.22
CA VAL A 197 -2.42 -18.82 -16.05
C VAL A 197 -3.04 -20.13 -15.58
N PHE A 198 -2.24 -21.18 -15.49
CA PHE A 198 -2.66 -22.48 -14.96
C PHE A 198 -2.77 -22.43 -13.42
N CYS A 199 -1.74 -21.92 -12.78
CA CYS A 199 -1.71 -21.64 -11.33
C CYS A 199 -0.67 -20.59 -11.00
N THR A 200 -0.78 -20.02 -9.81
CA THR A 200 0.18 -19.08 -9.25
C THR A 200 0.89 -19.71 -8.06
N VAL A 201 2.22 -19.61 -7.99
CA VAL A 201 3.01 -19.98 -6.80
C VAL A 201 3.39 -18.70 -6.09
N ILE A 202 3.06 -18.59 -4.80
CA ILE A 202 3.25 -17.38 -3.97
C ILE A 202 4.27 -17.70 -2.87
N ASP A 203 5.34 -16.91 -2.79
CA ASP A 203 6.29 -16.96 -1.67
C ASP A 203 5.65 -16.34 -0.41
N MET A 204 5.36 -17.19 0.57
CA MET A 204 4.75 -16.76 1.83
C MET A 204 5.77 -16.31 2.90
N GLN A 205 7.07 -16.42 2.64
CA GLN A 205 8.11 -16.04 3.61
C GLN A 205 8.45 -14.56 3.56
N GLY A 206 8.23 -13.93 2.41
CA GLY A 206 8.53 -12.52 2.17
C GLY A 206 7.28 -11.74 1.79
N MET A 207 6.59 -11.12 2.74
CA MET A 207 5.52 -10.17 2.46
C MET A 207 6.03 -8.75 2.46
N GLU A 208 5.51 -7.97 1.53
CA GLU A 208 5.76 -6.54 1.39
C GLU A 208 4.41 -5.81 1.41
N VAL A 209 4.43 -4.54 1.70
CA VAL A 209 3.28 -3.67 1.53
C VAL A 209 3.62 -2.57 0.54
N ASP A 210 2.80 -2.45 -0.49
CA ASP A 210 2.85 -1.37 -1.46
C ASP A 210 1.86 -0.29 -1.02
N PHE A 211 2.34 0.96 -0.87
CA PHE A 211 1.52 2.11 -0.52
C PHE A 211 2.02 3.36 -1.25
N THR A 212 1.26 4.45 -1.17
CA THR A 212 1.64 5.70 -1.81
C THR A 212 1.71 6.83 -0.79
N VAL A 213 2.60 7.78 -1.04
CA VAL A 213 2.75 9.01 -0.24
C VAL A 213 2.69 10.21 -1.17
N LEU A 214 2.31 11.37 -0.64
CA LEU A 214 2.36 12.63 -1.40
C LEU A 214 3.82 13.06 -1.64
N GLU A 215 4.10 13.70 -2.76
CA GLU A 215 5.40 14.29 -3.06
C GLU A 215 5.87 15.23 -1.93
N SER A 216 4.96 16.03 -1.37
CA SER A 216 5.24 16.93 -0.25
C SER A 216 5.67 16.23 1.04
N GLU A 217 5.36 14.93 1.19
CA GLU A 217 5.69 14.11 2.36
C GLU A 217 7.03 13.36 2.19
N LEU A 218 7.59 13.32 0.97
CA LEU A 218 8.86 12.63 0.71
C LEU A 218 10.01 13.06 1.62
N PRO A 219 10.20 14.36 1.94
CA PRO A 219 11.26 14.77 2.85
C PRO A 219 11.11 14.20 4.27
N LEU A 220 9.89 13.76 4.62
CA LEU A 220 9.54 13.25 5.96
C LEU A 220 9.75 11.74 6.09
N ILE A 221 10.10 11.03 5.03
CA ILE A 221 10.33 9.58 5.04
C ILE A 221 11.71 9.23 4.47
N LYS A 222 12.23 8.08 4.84
CA LYS A 222 13.47 7.50 4.28
C LYS A 222 13.45 5.98 4.35
N ASN A 223 14.31 5.36 3.58
CA ASN A 223 14.55 3.92 3.68
C ASN A 223 14.98 3.54 5.11
N GLY A 224 14.38 2.47 5.64
CA GLY A 224 14.59 1.98 6.99
C GLY A 224 13.64 2.57 8.04
N ASP A 225 12.81 3.56 7.71
CA ASP A 225 11.81 4.07 8.65
C ASP A 225 10.82 2.97 9.04
N LYS A 226 10.44 2.95 10.32
CA LYS A 226 9.52 1.95 10.87
C LYS A 226 8.12 2.15 10.33
N VAL A 227 7.47 1.04 10.01
CA VAL A 227 6.11 1.01 9.48
C VAL A 227 5.26 0.09 10.35
N VAL A 228 4.10 0.58 10.72
CA VAL A 228 3.05 -0.19 11.38
C VAL A 228 1.96 -0.50 10.37
N ILE A 229 1.61 -1.77 10.23
CA ILE A 229 0.68 -2.28 9.22
C ILE A 229 -0.49 -2.93 9.93
N LYS A 230 -1.72 -2.46 9.65
CA LYS A 230 -2.96 -2.99 10.23
C LYS A 230 -3.89 -3.44 9.11
N PRO A 231 -4.15 -4.75 8.97
CA PRO A 231 -5.10 -5.26 7.99
C PRO A 231 -6.53 -4.78 8.28
N TYR A 232 -7.28 -4.40 7.25
CA TYR A 232 -8.69 -4.02 7.45
C TYR A 232 -9.58 -5.20 7.86
N SER A 233 -9.17 -6.43 7.53
CA SER A 233 -9.86 -7.65 7.93
C SER A 233 -9.71 -7.99 9.41
N ASP A 234 -8.63 -7.51 10.04
CA ASP A 234 -8.32 -7.74 11.47
C ASP A 234 -7.53 -6.55 12.02
N ALA A 235 -8.24 -5.49 12.39
CA ALA A 235 -7.64 -4.26 12.90
C ALA A 235 -6.94 -4.43 14.26
N ALA A 236 -7.21 -5.53 14.98
CA ALA A 236 -6.55 -5.83 16.26
C ALA A 236 -5.14 -6.37 16.07
N THR A 237 -4.87 -7.03 14.95
CA THR A 237 -3.54 -7.57 14.64
C THR A 237 -2.66 -6.47 14.05
N VAL A 238 -1.51 -6.25 14.67
CA VAL A 238 -0.51 -5.26 14.25
C VAL A 238 0.71 -5.98 13.73
N HIS A 239 1.14 -5.61 12.54
CA HIS A 239 2.42 -6.06 11.97
C HIS A 239 3.39 -4.89 11.91
N GLU A 240 4.64 -5.16 12.19
CA GLU A 240 5.72 -4.18 12.05
C GLU A 240 6.52 -4.43 10.78
N GLY A 241 7.10 -3.38 10.26
CA GLY A 241 7.94 -3.45 9.08
C GLY A 241 8.87 -2.25 8.98
N SER A 242 9.55 -2.15 7.85
CA SER A 242 10.39 -1.00 7.54
C SER A 242 10.34 -0.69 6.04
N ILE A 243 10.44 0.60 5.69
CA ILE A 243 10.54 1.04 4.30
C ILE A 243 11.77 0.40 3.67
N SER A 244 11.56 -0.32 2.57
CA SER A 244 12.61 -0.99 1.81
C SER A 244 12.94 -0.27 0.50
N GLU A 245 11.96 0.41 -0.09
CA GLU A 245 12.12 1.06 -1.39
C GLU A 245 11.21 2.28 -1.48
N ILE A 246 11.74 3.38 -2.00
CA ILE A 246 10.99 4.57 -2.39
C ILE A 246 11.21 4.75 -3.89
N ASN A 247 10.14 4.68 -4.68
CA ASN A 247 10.23 4.85 -6.13
C ASN A 247 10.61 6.31 -6.45
N PRO A 248 11.64 6.55 -7.28
CA PRO A 248 12.05 7.92 -7.64
C PRO A 248 11.13 8.62 -8.65
N LEU A 249 9.98 8.02 -8.97
CA LEU A 249 9.00 8.56 -9.92
C LEU A 249 7.75 9.06 -9.18
N VAL A 250 7.38 10.31 -9.44
CA VAL A 250 6.10 10.90 -9.04
C VAL A 250 5.08 10.64 -10.14
N ASP A 251 3.90 10.16 -9.81
CA ASP A 251 2.83 9.94 -10.78
C ASP A 251 2.05 11.23 -11.09
N ASP A 252 1.13 11.17 -12.07
CA ASP A 252 0.33 12.32 -12.52
C ASP A 252 -0.59 12.90 -11.42
N LYS A 253 -0.74 12.21 -10.30
CA LYS A 253 -1.51 12.66 -9.12
C LYS A 253 -0.65 13.22 -8.01
N GLY A 254 0.65 13.39 -8.23
CA GLY A 254 1.59 13.85 -7.22
C GLY A 254 1.89 12.80 -6.14
N MET A 255 1.71 11.50 -6.46
CA MET A 255 1.94 10.41 -5.53
C MET A 255 3.23 9.65 -5.87
N VAL A 256 3.91 9.19 -4.85
CA VAL A 256 5.11 8.34 -4.95
C VAL A 256 4.81 6.97 -4.38
N LYS A 257 5.17 5.92 -5.12
CA LYS A 257 5.03 4.55 -4.65
C LYS A 257 6.16 4.20 -3.68
N VAL A 258 5.79 3.61 -2.57
CA VAL A 258 6.70 3.17 -1.51
C VAL A 258 6.43 1.72 -1.20
N LYS A 259 7.50 0.94 -0.98
CA LYS A 259 7.41 -0.43 -0.46
C LYS A 259 7.99 -0.52 0.92
N ALA A 260 7.34 -1.30 1.76
CA ALA A 260 7.91 -1.68 3.05
C ALA A 260 7.89 -3.20 3.22
N ARG A 261 8.96 -3.73 3.79
CA ARG A 261 9.06 -5.15 4.14
C ARG A 261 8.35 -5.39 5.45
N VAL A 262 7.51 -6.42 5.50
CA VAL A 262 6.77 -6.82 6.69
C VAL A 262 7.60 -7.85 7.48
N ASN A 263 7.75 -7.63 8.77
CA ASN A 263 8.43 -8.56 9.67
C ASN A 263 7.43 -9.65 10.12
N GLY A 264 7.72 -10.90 9.81
CA GLY A 264 6.87 -12.02 10.21
C GLY A 264 5.50 -11.96 9.54
N ALA A 265 5.38 -12.50 8.33
CA ALA A 265 4.19 -12.41 7.49
C ALA A 265 2.88 -12.95 8.13
N GLY A 266 2.98 -13.80 9.15
CA GLY A 266 1.82 -14.28 9.90
C GLY A 266 0.71 -14.85 9.01
N LYS A 267 -0.51 -14.33 9.17
CA LYS A 267 -1.70 -14.69 8.39
C LYS A 267 -2.00 -13.68 7.25
N LEU A 268 -0.98 -12.95 6.76
CA LEU A 268 -1.17 -12.03 5.65
C LEU A 268 -1.21 -12.78 4.32
N PHE A 269 -2.15 -12.39 3.47
CA PHE A 269 -2.25 -12.88 2.11
C PHE A 269 -1.97 -11.76 1.12
N SER A 270 -1.30 -12.09 0.02
CA SER A 270 -1.13 -11.16 -1.09
C SER A 270 -2.50 -10.69 -1.59
N GLY A 271 -2.63 -9.38 -1.80
CA GLY A 271 -3.89 -8.75 -2.18
C GLY A 271 -4.69 -8.13 -1.04
N MET A 272 -4.35 -8.38 0.24
CA MET A 272 -5.04 -7.75 1.37
C MET A 272 -4.82 -6.25 1.40
N ASN A 273 -5.90 -5.51 1.67
CA ASN A 273 -5.83 -4.07 1.92
C ASN A 273 -5.49 -3.82 3.39
N VAL A 274 -4.61 -2.87 3.62
CA VAL A 274 -4.08 -2.53 4.94
C VAL A 274 -4.01 -1.02 5.14
N ARG A 275 -4.07 -0.58 6.39
CA ARG A 275 -3.64 0.75 6.80
C ARG A 275 -2.16 0.69 7.15
N VAL A 276 -1.41 1.64 6.65
CA VAL A 276 0.04 1.77 6.83
C VAL A 276 0.31 3.07 7.57
N SER A 277 1.00 3.00 8.71
CA SER A 277 1.47 4.17 9.46
C SER A 277 3.00 4.16 9.46
N VAL A 278 3.61 5.17 8.85
CA VAL A 278 5.06 5.38 8.86
C VAL A 278 5.42 6.25 10.05
N HIS A 279 6.31 5.77 10.90
CA HIS A 279 6.76 6.50 12.08
C HIS A 279 8.20 6.96 11.89
N ARG A 280 8.43 8.26 12.00
CA ARG A 280 9.76 8.86 11.94
C ARG A 280 9.95 9.87 13.06
N SER A 281 11.05 9.73 13.80
CA SER A 281 11.49 10.76 14.73
C SER A 281 12.14 11.92 13.97
N LEU A 282 11.61 13.12 14.17
CA LEU A 282 12.09 14.35 13.53
C LEU A 282 12.96 15.21 14.46
N GLY A 283 13.49 14.59 15.54
CA GLY A 283 14.29 15.29 16.53
C GLY A 283 13.46 16.02 17.59
N GLU A 284 14.13 16.87 18.35
CA GLU A 284 13.50 17.64 19.43
C GLU A 284 12.73 18.82 18.87
N GLN A 285 11.44 18.91 19.17
CA GLN A 285 10.51 19.95 18.80
C GLN A 285 9.75 20.45 20.03
N LEU A 286 9.24 21.68 20.01
CA LEU A 286 8.24 22.12 20.96
C LEU A 286 6.91 21.42 20.60
N VAL A 287 6.39 20.59 21.47
CA VAL A 287 5.22 19.76 21.23
C VAL A 287 4.11 20.07 22.19
N ILE A 288 2.91 20.29 21.68
CA ILE A 288 1.68 20.55 22.44
C ILE A 288 0.60 19.54 22.09
N PRO A 289 -0.24 19.10 23.03
CA PRO A 289 -1.37 18.24 22.70
C PRO A 289 -2.41 19.00 21.85
N LYS A 290 -3.12 18.29 21.00
CA LYS A 290 -4.18 18.90 20.16
C LYS A 290 -5.24 19.60 20.98
N SER A 291 -5.52 19.13 22.20
CA SER A 291 -6.46 19.74 23.14
C SER A 291 -6.07 21.17 23.58
N ALA A 292 -4.78 21.52 23.51
CA ALA A 292 -4.34 22.86 23.86
C ALA A 292 -4.67 23.89 22.80
N VAL A 293 -4.90 23.48 21.55
CA VAL A 293 -5.13 24.38 20.41
C VAL A 293 -6.62 24.65 20.24
N VAL A 294 -6.96 25.93 20.23
CA VAL A 294 -8.34 26.42 19.98
C VAL A 294 -8.36 27.25 18.70
N LEU A 295 -9.36 27.04 17.88
CA LEU A 295 -9.57 27.88 16.69
C LEU A 295 -10.37 29.12 17.05
N ARG A 296 -9.80 30.32 16.80
CA ARG A 296 -10.44 31.60 16.99
C ARG A 296 -10.35 32.44 15.70
N SER A 297 -11.47 32.82 15.16
CA SER A 297 -11.52 33.60 13.89
C SER A 297 -10.67 32.99 12.77
N GLY A 298 -10.67 31.65 12.66
CA GLY A 298 -9.91 30.92 11.65
C GLY A 298 -8.38 30.79 11.93
N LYS A 299 -7.90 31.25 13.08
CA LYS A 299 -6.50 31.15 13.50
C LYS A 299 -6.34 30.16 14.67
N GLN A 300 -5.18 29.51 14.72
CA GLN A 300 -4.81 28.66 15.84
C GLN A 300 -4.33 29.50 17.01
N VAL A 301 -4.91 29.29 18.17
CA VAL A 301 -4.62 29.99 19.44
C VAL A 301 -4.31 28.96 20.51
N VAL A 302 -3.32 29.26 21.32
CA VAL A 302 -2.99 28.55 22.55
C VAL A 302 -2.99 29.53 23.72
N PHE A 303 -3.52 29.09 24.83
CA PHE A 303 -3.48 29.89 26.05
C PHE A 303 -2.26 29.52 26.88
N THR A 304 -1.47 30.53 27.29
CA THR A 304 -0.39 30.38 28.27
C THR A 304 -0.79 31.05 29.58
N LEU A 305 -0.16 30.63 30.65
CA LEU A 305 -0.39 31.17 31.98
C LEU A 305 0.54 32.36 32.21
N LYS A 306 -0.01 33.56 32.42
CA LYS A 306 0.70 34.78 32.84
C LYS A 306 0.62 34.96 34.34
N ASP A 307 1.74 35.21 34.98
CA ASP A 307 1.89 35.44 36.44
C ASP A 307 1.20 34.35 37.29
N GLY A 308 1.09 33.12 36.75
CA GLY A 308 0.50 31.96 37.43
C GLY A 308 -1.02 32.02 37.66
N LYS A 309 -1.74 33.01 37.16
CA LYS A 309 -3.17 33.24 37.48
C LYS A 309 -4.04 33.70 36.33
N MET A 310 -3.49 34.17 35.24
CA MET A 310 -4.26 34.71 34.11
C MET A 310 -3.95 34.01 32.80
N ALA A 311 -4.95 33.73 32.00
CA ALA A 311 -4.82 33.13 30.69
C ALA A 311 -4.45 34.19 29.64
N GLN A 312 -3.27 34.06 29.04
CA GLN A 312 -2.85 34.91 27.92
C GLN A 312 -2.97 34.08 26.62
N TRP A 313 -3.70 34.58 25.67
CA TRP A 313 -3.86 33.91 24.40
C TRP A 313 -2.70 34.29 23.47
N ASN A 314 -2.13 33.30 22.78
CA ASN A 314 -1.05 33.45 21.82
C ASN A 314 -1.46 32.82 20.48
N TYR A 315 -1.23 33.55 19.40
CA TYR A 315 -1.35 32.97 18.07
C TYR A 315 -0.15 32.08 17.83
N ILE A 316 -0.41 30.89 17.30
CA ILE A 316 0.65 29.93 16.99
C ILE A 316 0.61 29.50 15.52
N HIS A 317 1.75 29.06 15.02
CA HIS A 317 1.85 28.30 13.79
C HIS A 317 2.33 26.89 14.11
N THR A 318 1.53 25.90 13.76
CA THR A 318 1.93 24.50 13.87
C THR A 318 2.67 24.08 12.61
N ALA A 319 3.75 23.27 12.75
CA ALA A 319 4.52 22.76 11.63
C ALA A 319 4.02 21.39 11.18
N LEU A 320 3.97 20.44 12.12
CA LEU A 320 3.60 19.05 11.85
C LEU A 320 2.60 18.57 12.90
N GLU A 321 1.84 17.55 12.52
CA GLU A 321 0.90 16.88 13.44
C GLU A 321 1.09 15.37 13.44
N ASN A 322 0.72 14.75 14.56
CA ASN A 322 0.51 13.32 14.66
C ASN A 322 -0.90 13.05 15.24
N ALA A 323 -1.18 11.82 15.68
CA ALA A 323 -2.50 11.46 16.22
C ALA A 323 -2.95 12.40 17.36
N ASP A 324 -2.05 12.75 18.29
CA ASP A 324 -2.39 13.38 19.57
C ASP A 324 -1.85 14.81 19.75
N SER A 325 -0.87 15.24 18.96
CA SER A 325 -0.06 16.42 19.21
C SER A 325 0.28 17.20 17.94
N TYR A 326 0.61 18.48 18.14
CA TYR A 326 1.23 19.35 17.13
C TYR A 326 2.66 19.69 17.52
N SER A 327 3.55 19.79 16.52
CA SER A 327 4.81 20.50 16.70
C SER A 327 4.58 22.00 16.45
N VAL A 328 5.15 22.87 17.28
CA VAL A 328 5.01 24.31 17.20
C VAL A 328 6.20 24.90 16.46
N ALA A 329 5.93 25.63 15.37
CA ALA A 329 6.94 26.34 14.60
C ALA A 329 7.23 27.73 15.16
N ASP A 330 6.17 28.42 15.63
CA ASP A 330 6.25 29.82 16.09
C ASP A 330 5.10 30.14 17.04
N GLY A 331 5.29 31.16 17.89
CA GLY A 331 4.28 31.68 18.82
C GLY A 331 4.40 31.19 20.27
N LEU A 332 5.30 30.24 20.56
CA LEU A 332 5.59 29.75 21.92
C LEU A 332 7.09 29.54 22.11
N THR A 333 7.53 29.62 23.36
CA THR A 333 8.93 29.40 23.76
C THR A 333 9.04 28.25 24.77
N GLU A 334 10.24 27.64 24.81
CA GLU A 334 10.52 26.63 25.80
C GLU A 334 10.42 27.22 27.22
N GLY A 335 9.70 26.54 28.12
CA GLY A 335 9.42 27.02 29.48
C GLY A 335 8.06 27.66 29.65
N ASP A 336 7.33 28.00 28.55
CA ASP A 336 5.98 28.53 28.66
C ASP A 336 5.06 27.52 29.35
N THR A 337 4.17 28.00 30.21
CA THR A 337 3.13 27.18 30.84
C THR A 337 1.88 27.26 29.99
N VAL A 338 1.59 26.17 29.26
CA VAL A 338 0.48 26.04 28.30
C VAL A 338 -0.74 25.44 28.99
N ILE A 339 -1.92 26.01 28.76
CA ILE A 339 -3.21 25.47 29.19
C ILE A 339 -3.65 24.39 28.21
N VAL A 340 -3.82 23.16 28.68
CA VAL A 340 -4.13 21.98 27.87
C VAL A 340 -5.59 21.52 27.96
N SER A 341 -6.32 21.94 28.98
CA SER A 341 -7.75 21.70 29.12
C SER A 341 -8.45 22.90 29.80
N GLY A 342 -9.79 23.00 29.64
CA GLY A 342 -10.58 24.13 30.13
C GLY A 342 -10.47 25.40 29.28
N ASN A 343 -9.82 25.32 28.11
CA ASN A 343 -9.45 26.45 27.24
C ASN A 343 -10.54 26.89 26.25
N ILE A 344 -11.59 26.11 26.03
CA ILE A 344 -12.58 26.34 24.95
C ILE A 344 -13.32 27.69 25.11
N ASN A 345 -13.67 28.04 26.34
CA ASN A 345 -14.45 29.27 26.66
C ASN A 345 -13.60 30.37 27.32
N LEU A 346 -12.27 30.19 27.39
CA LEU A 346 -11.40 31.19 27.99
C LEU A 346 -11.34 32.46 27.14
N ALA A 347 -11.41 33.61 27.84
CA ALA A 347 -11.11 34.91 27.27
C ALA A 347 -9.65 35.31 27.53
N HIS A 348 -9.15 36.25 26.77
CA HIS A 348 -7.84 36.87 27.02
C HIS A 348 -7.84 37.56 28.38
N GLU A 349 -6.80 37.35 29.17
CA GLU A 349 -6.64 37.86 30.54
C GLU A 349 -7.73 37.39 31.54
N ALA A 350 -8.41 36.27 31.20
CA ALA A 350 -9.33 35.66 32.14
C ALA A 350 -8.59 35.06 33.34
N PRO A 351 -9.09 35.26 34.59
CA PRO A 351 -8.54 34.59 35.77
C PRO A 351 -8.83 33.10 35.69
N VAL A 352 -7.82 32.27 36.01
CA VAL A 352 -7.92 30.82 35.97
C VAL A 352 -7.49 30.20 37.31
N THR A 353 -8.05 29.03 37.59
CA THR A 353 -7.65 28.18 38.72
C THR A 353 -7.06 26.89 38.16
N ILE A 354 -5.83 26.59 38.50
CA ILE A 354 -5.15 25.36 38.04
C ILE A 354 -5.73 24.18 38.81
N ILE A 355 -6.18 23.17 38.07
CA ILE A 355 -6.52 21.85 38.64
C ILE A 355 -5.47 20.84 38.16
N GLU A 356 -5.09 19.93 39.04
CA GLU A 356 -4.13 18.87 38.71
C GLU A 356 -4.68 17.85 37.71
#